data_0bf89ffc3b2db70a8cecedf03ba9805c
#
_entry.id   0bf89ffc3b2db70a8cecedf03ba9805c
#
_cell.length_a   1.000
_cell.length_b   1.000
_cell.length_c   1.000
_cell.angle_alpha   90.00
_cell.angle_beta   90.00
_cell.angle_gamma   90.00
#
_symmetry.space_group_name_H-M   'P 1'
#
loop_
_entity.id
_entity.type
_entity.pdbx_description
1 polymer ?
#
loop_
_entity_poly.entity_id
_entity_poly.type
_entity_poly.pdbx_seq_one_letter_code
_entity_poly.pdbx_strand_id
1 'polypeptide(L)'
;METPMSLQGRIDRTKESPLFYEIFALVAGGMFLDAVDVYLASAVATTVLKDNWSTLQQNSYFLSSGFLGLFIGSIVAGFVGDLKGRRIAYQINLLMFGGFTFLGAFSPNMDFLIFCRLMSSIGLGMEIVTGYSMVNEFAPIHSRGKWCATTSLVANCGAPVTMILASAIIPKFGWRVMFMGVGVIAAILWYLRRNIPESPRWLMAHGRDDEARAIIEKLEVNGVNDDVSEAKPKKREVVHHSMWISLFVATVAASATIICQYTFTSWVPTFV
;
A
#
# COMPACT_ATOMS: atom_id res chain seq x y z
N MET A 1 -20.75 -39.60 2.51
CA MET A 1 -20.27 -38.81 1.37
C MET A 1 -20.02 -37.41 1.90
N GLU A 2 -18.78 -37.04 2.11
CA GLU A 2 -18.44 -35.65 2.47
C GLU A 2 -18.75 -34.76 1.28
N THR A 3 -19.54 -33.73 1.50
CA THR A 3 -19.78 -32.71 0.47
C THR A 3 -18.44 -32.11 0.08
N PRO A 4 -18.12 -32.00 -1.23
CA PRO A 4 -16.85 -31.42 -1.65
C PRO A 4 -16.72 -30.02 -1.09
N MET A 5 -15.63 -29.80 -0.33
CA MET A 5 -15.34 -28.53 0.34
C MET A 5 -15.32 -27.41 -0.70
N SER A 6 -15.97 -26.30 -0.39
CA SER A 6 -15.98 -25.12 -1.28
C SER A 6 -14.55 -24.60 -1.47
N LEU A 7 -14.23 -24.08 -2.67
CA LEU A 7 -12.92 -23.49 -2.97
C LEU A 7 -12.52 -22.41 -1.95
N GLN A 8 -13.50 -21.66 -1.45
CA GLN A 8 -13.27 -20.67 -0.39
C GLN A 8 -12.84 -21.30 0.93
N GLY A 9 -13.46 -22.43 1.31
CA GLY A 9 -13.06 -23.19 2.51
C GLY A 9 -11.64 -23.75 2.40
N ARG A 10 -11.21 -24.13 1.20
CA ARG A 10 -9.83 -24.58 0.93
C ARG A 10 -8.82 -23.45 1.18
N ILE A 11 -9.04 -22.25 0.62
CA ILE A 11 -8.13 -21.09 0.85
C ILE A 11 -8.04 -20.77 2.35
N ASP A 12 -9.15 -20.79 3.08
CA ASP A 12 -9.18 -20.42 4.49
C ASP A 12 -8.39 -21.39 5.39
N ARG A 13 -8.18 -22.62 4.93
CA ARG A 13 -7.42 -23.67 5.63
C ARG A 13 -5.97 -23.82 5.17
N THR A 14 -5.53 -23.11 4.14
CA THR A 14 -4.13 -23.19 3.69
C THR A 14 -3.15 -22.84 4.80
N LYS A 15 -1.97 -23.42 4.77
CA LYS A 15 -0.81 -22.97 5.56
C LYS A 15 -0.02 -21.94 4.75
N GLU A 16 0.84 -21.18 5.42
CA GLU A 16 1.74 -20.26 4.74
C GLU A 16 2.64 -21.04 3.77
N SER A 17 2.49 -20.74 2.49
CA SER A 17 3.22 -21.39 1.39
C SER A 17 4.37 -20.49 0.90
N PRO A 18 5.37 -21.04 0.17
CA PRO A 18 6.40 -20.21 -0.47
C PRO A 18 5.82 -19.11 -1.36
N LEU A 19 4.74 -19.41 -2.11
CA LEU A 19 4.03 -18.43 -2.93
C LEU A 19 3.44 -17.29 -2.07
N PHE A 20 2.86 -17.62 -0.91
CA PHE A 20 2.37 -16.60 0.01
C PHE A 20 3.49 -15.68 0.50
N TYR A 21 4.64 -16.24 0.89
CA TYR A 21 5.79 -15.44 1.33
C TYR A 21 6.35 -14.55 0.23
N GLU A 22 6.38 -15.00 -1.01
CA GLU A 22 6.78 -14.19 -2.17
C GLU A 22 5.84 -13.00 -2.36
N ILE A 23 4.53 -13.26 -2.38
CA ILE A 23 3.51 -12.20 -2.51
C ILE A 23 3.62 -11.23 -1.34
N PHE A 24 3.72 -11.74 -0.10
CA PHE A 24 3.85 -10.92 1.09
C PHE A 24 5.10 -10.01 1.05
N ALA A 25 6.25 -10.56 0.67
CA ALA A 25 7.49 -9.79 0.58
C ALA A 25 7.39 -8.64 -0.45
N LEU A 26 6.75 -8.90 -1.60
CA LEU A 26 6.54 -7.89 -2.64
C LEU A 26 5.51 -6.83 -2.21
N VAL A 27 4.47 -7.22 -1.45
CA VAL A 27 3.50 -6.27 -0.90
C VAL A 27 4.16 -5.42 0.18
N ALA A 28 4.82 -6.05 1.15
CA ALA A 28 5.48 -5.36 2.25
C ALA A 28 6.60 -4.41 1.74
N GLY A 29 7.34 -4.84 0.70
CA GLY A 29 8.35 -4.02 0.04
C GLY A 29 7.76 -2.77 -0.63
N GLY A 30 6.59 -2.89 -1.27
CA GLY A 30 5.87 -1.74 -1.83
C GLY A 30 5.40 -0.78 -0.75
N MET A 31 4.72 -1.29 0.27
CA MET A 31 4.25 -0.50 1.41
C MET A 31 5.40 0.22 2.16
N PHE A 32 6.58 -0.43 2.24
CA PHE A 32 7.78 0.21 2.77
C PHE A 32 8.21 1.38 1.88
N LEU A 33 8.24 1.19 0.55
CA LEU A 33 8.64 2.22 -0.40
C LEU A 33 7.65 3.40 -0.41
N ASP A 34 6.36 3.12 -0.21
CA ASP A 34 5.32 4.15 -0.05
C ASP A 34 5.61 5.05 1.16
N ALA A 35 5.93 4.43 2.31
CA ALA A 35 6.31 5.18 3.49
C ALA A 35 7.60 6.00 3.25
N VAL A 36 8.60 5.42 2.56
CA VAL A 36 9.81 6.15 2.17
C VAL A 36 9.46 7.42 1.39
N ASP A 37 8.58 7.34 0.41
CA ASP A 37 8.20 8.50 -0.41
C ASP A 37 7.43 9.57 0.37
N VAL A 38 6.51 9.16 1.24
CA VAL A 38 5.74 10.10 2.07
C VAL A 38 6.66 10.93 2.97
N TYR A 39 7.64 10.28 3.64
CA TYR A 39 8.58 10.99 4.51
C TYR A 39 9.66 11.74 3.74
N LEU A 40 10.05 11.25 2.57
CA LEU A 40 10.96 11.95 1.65
C LEU A 40 10.37 13.30 1.22
N ALA A 41 9.08 13.38 0.96
CA ALA A 41 8.43 14.63 0.59
C ALA A 41 8.64 15.74 1.63
N SER A 42 8.56 15.43 2.92
CA SER A 42 8.81 16.40 3.99
C SER A 42 10.27 16.88 4.02
N ALA A 43 11.22 15.96 3.84
CA ALA A 43 12.64 16.31 3.76
C ALA A 43 12.96 17.18 2.53
N VAL A 44 12.36 16.85 1.39
CA VAL A 44 12.51 17.63 0.15
C VAL A 44 11.87 19.02 0.30
N ALA A 45 10.65 19.13 0.85
CA ALA A 45 10.00 20.41 1.08
C ALA A 45 10.87 21.36 1.92
N THR A 46 11.51 20.84 2.97
CA THR A 46 12.42 21.63 3.80
C THR A 46 13.66 22.08 3.01
N THR A 47 14.24 21.20 2.19
CA THR A 47 15.44 21.51 1.41
C THR A 47 15.16 22.54 0.34
N VAL A 48 14.11 22.37 -0.46
CA VAL A 48 13.79 23.29 -1.57
C VAL A 48 13.43 24.69 -1.04
N LEU A 49 12.90 24.80 0.18
CA LEU A 49 12.65 26.07 0.83
C LEU A 49 13.96 26.74 1.28
N LYS A 50 14.88 25.99 1.89
CA LYS A 50 16.21 26.49 2.32
C LYS A 50 17.05 26.97 1.11
N ASP A 51 16.93 26.27 -0.01
CA ASP A 51 17.65 26.59 -1.25
C ASP A 51 16.99 27.76 -2.04
N ASN A 52 15.93 28.37 -1.53
CA ASN A 52 15.13 29.39 -2.22
C ASN A 52 14.59 28.94 -3.60
N TRP A 53 14.45 27.63 -3.80
CA TRP A 53 13.89 27.05 -5.03
C TRP A 53 12.36 27.02 -5.01
N SER A 54 11.75 27.17 -3.83
CA SER A 54 10.30 27.22 -3.62
C SER A 54 9.92 28.28 -2.58
N THR A 55 8.63 28.66 -2.60
CA THR A 55 8.03 29.48 -1.56
C THR A 55 7.32 28.61 -0.52
N LEU A 56 7.06 29.15 0.69
CA LEU A 56 6.29 28.46 1.71
C LEU A 56 4.89 28.05 1.21
N GLN A 57 4.27 28.89 0.38
CA GLN A 57 2.96 28.59 -0.22
C GLN A 57 3.05 27.42 -1.20
N GLN A 58 4.06 27.36 -2.05
CA GLN A 58 4.28 26.24 -2.98
C GLN A 58 4.57 24.96 -2.23
N ASN A 59 5.34 25.00 -1.12
CA ASN A 59 5.56 23.85 -0.26
C ASN A 59 4.26 23.32 0.35
N SER A 60 3.37 24.22 0.77
CA SER A 60 2.05 23.85 1.27
C SER A 60 1.25 23.11 0.20
N TYR A 61 1.27 23.59 -1.05
CA TYR A 61 0.62 22.90 -2.17
C TYR A 61 1.27 21.56 -2.48
N PHE A 62 2.59 21.45 -2.42
CA PHE A 62 3.32 20.20 -2.63
C PHE A 62 2.94 19.12 -1.60
N LEU A 63 2.89 19.48 -0.32
CA LEU A 63 2.50 18.52 0.72
C LEU A 63 1.00 18.18 0.64
N SER A 64 0.14 19.19 0.42
CA SER A 64 -1.31 18.98 0.30
C SER A 64 -1.69 18.17 -0.93
N SER A 65 -0.99 18.34 -2.06
CA SER A 65 -1.23 17.55 -3.27
C SER A 65 -0.96 16.06 -3.04
N GLY A 66 -0.01 15.73 -2.17
CA GLY A 66 0.23 14.36 -1.75
C GLY A 66 -0.99 13.73 -1.08
N PHE A 67 -1.60 14.41 -0.12
CA PHE A 67 -2.81 13.90 0.56
C PHE A 67 -4.02 13.83 -0.37
N LEU A 68 -4.19 14.82 -1.24
CA LEU A 68 -5.24 14.80 -2.25
C LEU A 68 -5.07 13.59 -3.20
N GLY A 69 -3.84 13.33 -3.63
CA GLY A 69 -3.51 12.17 -4.46
C GLY A 69 -3.83 10.84 -3.76
N LEU A 70 -3.44 10.69 -2.49
CA LEU A 70 -3.77 9.50 -1.68
C LEU A 70 -5.28 9.27 -1.61
N PHE A 71 -6.06 10.32 -1.38
CA PHE A 71 -7.52 10.23 -1.33
C PHE A 71 -8.11 9.79 -2.66
N ILE A 72 -7.74 10.42 -3.77
CA ILE A 72 -8.20 10.04 -5.10
C ILE A 72 -7.78 8.61 -5.42
N GLY A 73 -6.52 8.25 -5.15
CA GLY A 73 -5.96 6.93 -5.41
C GLY A 73 -6.69 5.82 -4.66
N SER A 74 -7.06 6.05 -3.39
CA SER A 74 -7.80 5.05 -2.61
C SER A 74 -9.19 4.75 -3.20
N ILE A 75 -9.86 5.75 -3.76
CA ILE A 75 -11.14 5.56 -4.47
C ILE A 75 -10.94 4.80 -5.78
N VAL A 76 -9.95 5.23 -6.57
CA VAL A 76 -9.63 4.60 -7.87
C VAL A 76 -9.23 3.14 -7.69
N ALA A 77 -8.52 2.80 -6.61
CA ALA A 77 -8.12 1.43 -6.28
C ALA A 77 -9.30 0.46 -6.18
N GLY A 78 -10.38 0.89 -5.53
CA GLY A 78 -11.61 0.10 -5.44
C GLY A 78 -12.16 -0.23 -6.83
N PHE A 79 -12.39 0.80 -7.65
CA PHE A 79 -12.94 0.62 -8.99
C PHE A 79 -12.04 -0.23 -9.90
N VAL A 80 -10.75 0.06 -9.95
CA VAL A 80 -9.81 -0.68 -10.82
C VAL A 80 -9.65 -2.12 -10.32
N GLY A 81 -9.51 -2.33 -9.02
CA GLY A 81 -9.32 -3.64 -8.41
C GLY A 81 -10.54 -4.55 -8.57
N ASP A 82 -11.74 -4.00 -8.51
CA ASP A 82 -12.98 -4.78 -8.70
C ASP A 82 -13.24 -5.08 -10.17
N LEU A 83 -13.01 -4.12 -11.07
CA LEU A 83 -13.32 -4.28 -12.50
C LEU A 83 -12.24 -5.07 -13.27
N LYS A 84 -10.97 -4.81 -13.01
CA LYS A 84 -9.84 -5.37 -13.79
C LYS A 84 -9.03 -6.44 -13.06
N GLY A 85 -9.32 -6.65 -11.79
CA GLY A 85 -8.59 -7.60 -10.95
C GLY A 85 -7.51 -6.93 -10.09
N ARG A 86 -7.15 -7.63 -9.02
CA ARG A 86 -6.18 -7.13 -8.03
C ARG A 86 -4.78 -7.03 -8.62
N ARG A 87 -4.39 -7.99 -9.45
CA ARG A 87 -3.09 -8.01 -10.12
C ARG A 87 -2.87 -6.78 -11.01
N ILE A 88 -3.85 -6.41 -11.84
CA ILE A 88 -3.73 -5.26 -12.74
C ILE A 88 -3.67 -3.96 -11.95
N ALA A 89 -4.56 -3.79 -10.96
CA ALA A 89 -4.53 -2.64 -10.08
C ALA A 89 -3.17 -2.49 -9.40
N TYR A 90 -2.60 -3.60 -8.94
CA TYR A 90 -1.32 -3.69 -8.24
C TYR A 90 -0.11 -3.43 -9.15
N GLN A 91 -0.23 -3.58 -10.45
CA GLN A 91 0.80 -3.19 -11.43
C GLN A 91 0.71 -1.70 -11.79
N ILE A 92 -0.51 -1.19 -11.99
CA ILE A 92 -0.74 0.19 -12.40
C ILE A 92 -0.32 1.17 -11.29
N ASN A 93 -0.62 0.85 -10.01
CA ASN A 93 -0.30 1.73 -8.90
C ASN A 93 1.20 2.01 -8.79
N LEU A 94 2.02 0.96 -8.86
CA LEU A 94 3.46 1.08 -8.72
C LEU A 94 4.11 1.74 -9.94
N LEU A 95 3.55 1.53 -11.15
CA LEU A 95 3.99 2.22 -12.34
C LEU A 95 3.71 3.73 -12.26
N MET A 96 2.51 4.10 -11.79
CA MET A 96 2.16 5.50 -11.57
C MET A 96 3.04 6.13 -10.49
N PHE A 97 3.14 5.48 -9.33
CA PHE A 97 3.96 5.95 -8.24
C PHE A 97 5.42 6.12 -8.66
N GLY A 98 6.08 5.06 -9.09
CA GLY A 98 7.50 5.05 -9.43
C GLY A 98 7.82 5.95 -10.63
N GLY A 99 6.97 5.93 -11.66
CA GLY A 99 7.15 6.73 -12.86
C GLY A 99 7.10 8.25 -12.58
N PHE A 100 6.08 8.70 -11.85
CA PHE A 100 5.98 10.14 -11.53
C PHE A 100 6.95 10.58 -10.43
N THR A 101 7.34 9.71 -9.49
CA THR A 101 8.43 10.00 -8.55
C THR A 101 9.75 10.16 -9.29
N PHE A 102 10.07 9.27 -10.24
CA PHE A 102 11.25 9.38 -11.08
C PHE A 102 11.25 10.65 -11.94
N LEU A 103 10.12 10.97 -12.58
CA LEU A 103 9.95 12.21 -13.35
C LEU A 103 10.11 13.45 -12.48
N GLY A 104 9.67 13.41 -11.24
CA GLY A 104 9.84 14.48 -10.25
C GLY A 104 11.31 14.84 -10.00
N ALA A 105 12.24 13.90 -10.15
CA ALA A 105 13.67 14.18 -10.05
C ALA A 105 14.18 15.18 -11.12
N PHE A 106 13.52 15.22 -12.27
CA PHE A 106 13.88 16.10 -13.40
C PHE A 106 13.04 17.38 -13.45
N SER A 107 12.31 17.72 -12.39
CA SER A 107 11.44 18.89 -12.37
C SER A 107 12.21 20.18 -12.64
N PRO A 108 11.77 20.98 -13.64
CA PRO A 108 12.37 22.28 -13.93
C PRO A 108 11.93 23.37 -12.94
N ASN A 109 10.73 23.23 -12.37
CA ASN A 109 10.12 24.18 -11.45
C ASN A 109 9.24 23.47 -10.40
N MET A 110 8.81 24.23 -9.39
CA MET A 110 8.02 23.68 -8.27
C MET A 110 6.62 23.23 -8.71
N ASP A 111 6.00 23.90 -9.68
CA ASP A 111 4.66 23.56 -10.15
C ASP A 111 4.64 22.18 -10.83
N PHE A 112 5.67 21.88 -11.63
CA PHE A 112 5.84 20.56 -12.22
C PHE A 112 6.09 19.49 -11.14
N LEU A 113 6.86 19.81 -10.11
CA LEU A 113 7.09 18.91 -8.98
C LEU A 113 5.79 18.63 -8.20
N ILE A 114 4.93 19.63 -8.00
CA ILE A 114 3.61 19.50 -7.39
C ILE A 114 2.72 18.55 -8.22
N PHE A 115 2.72 18.73 -9.55
CA PHE A 115 2.01 17.84 -10.45
C PHE A 115 2.51 16.38 -10.35
N CYS A 116 3.83 16.17 -10.41
CA CYS A 116 4.42 14.85 -10.23
C CYS A 116 4.06 14.25 -8.87
N ARG A 117 4.04 15.06 -7.81
CA ARG A 117 3.65 14.64 -6.47
C ARG A 117 2.19 14.17 -6.41
N LEU A 118 1.28 14.92 -7.01
CA LEU A 118 -0.13 14.55 -7.09
C LEU A 118 -0.28 13.19 -7.79
N MET A 119 0.33 13.02 -8.96
CA MET A 119 0.23 11.80 -9.76
C MET A 119 0.87 10.59 -9.07
N SER A 120 2.06 10.76 -8.48
CA SER A 120 2.70 9.67 -7.72
C SER A 120 1.85 9.27 -6.51
N SER A 121 1.27 10.23 -5.81
CA SER A 121 0.43 9.97 -4.62
C SER A 121 -0.90 9.32 -4.96
N ILE A 122 -1.44 9.48 -6.17
CA ILE A 122 -2.57 8.66 -6.64
C ILE A 122 -2.14 7.19 -6.69
N GLY A 123 -0.96 6.89 -7.25
CA GLY A 123 -0.39 5.54 -7.22
C GLY A 123 -0.22 4.99 -5.81
N LEU A 124 0.30 5.80 -4.88
CA LEU A 124 0.44 5.44 -3.46
C LEU A 124 -0.89 5.11 -2.80
N GLY A 125 -1.92 5.93 -3.01
CA GLY A 125 -3.27 5.67 -2.49
C GLY A 125 -3.85 4.36 -3.00
N MET A 126 -3.61 4.05 -4.28
CA MET A 126 -3.98 2.75 -4.86
C MET A 126 -3.19 1.61 -4.23
N GLU A 127 -1.88 1.77 -3.98
CA GLU A 127 -1.01 0.77 -3.38
C GLU A 127 -1.50 0.34 -1.99
N ILE A 128 -1.82 1.30 -1.13
CA ILE A 128 -2.31 1.03 0.24
C ILE A 128 -3.54 0.12 0.20
N VAL A 129 -4.53 0.45 -0.61
CA VAL A 129 -5.78 -0.32 -0.70
C VAL A 129 -5.54 -1.70 -1.31
N THR A 130 -4.83 -1.76 -2.44
CA THR A 130 -4.58 -3.04 -3.14
C THR A 130 -3.61 -3.93 -2.38
N GLY A 131 -2.60 -3.36 -1.69
CA GLY A 131 -1.64 -4.10 -0.88
C GLY A 131 -2.31 -4.83 0.28
N TYR A 132 -3.12 -4.14 1.08
CA TYR A 132 -3.88 -4.79 2.15
C TYR A 132 -4.91 -5.79 1.61
N SER A 133 -5.56 -5.51 0.48
CA SER A 133 -6.45 -6.48 -0.17
C SER A 133 -5.69 -7.75 -0.55
N MET A 134 -4.52 -7.63 -1.18
CA MET A 134 -3.68 -8.78 -1.55
C MET A 134 -3.29 -9.62 -0.33
N VAL A 135 -2.82 -8.99 0.76
CA VAL A 135 -2.49 -9.73 1.99
C VAL A 135 -3.73 -10.44 2.54
N ASN A 136 -4.89 -9.77 2.59
CA ASN A 136 -6.12 -10.37 3.10
C ASN A 136 -6.65 -11.52 2.22
N GLU A 137 -6.44 -11.46 0.92
CA GLU A 137 -6.95 -12.45 -0.03
C GLU A 137 -6.07 -13.70 -0.11
N PHE A 138 -4.76 -13.58 0.13
CA PHE A 138 -3.83 -14.70 0.11
C PHE A 138 -3.46 -15.25 1.49
N ALA A 139 -3.61 -14.47 2.56
CA ALA A 139 -3.26 -14.92 3.90
C ALA A 139 -4.26 -15.96 4.44
N PRO A 140 -3.76 -17.03 5.10
CA PRO A 140 -4.58 -17.97 5.86
C PRO A 140 -5.43 -17.24 6.90
N ILE A 141 -6.68 -17.70 7.10
CA ILE A 141 -7.63 -16.98 7.96
C ILE A 141 -7.15 -16.83 9.40
N HIS A 142 -6.45 -17.85 9.92
CA HIS A 142 -5.96 -17.89 11.31
C HIS A 142 -4.79 -16.93 11.56
N SER A 143 -3.99 -16.60 10.54
CA SER A 143 -2.80 -15.75 10.67
C SER A 143 -2.94 -14.40 9.94
N ARG A 144 -4.09 -14.15 9.29
CA ARG A 144 -4.34 -12.93 8.49
C ARG A 144 -4.07 -11.63 9.26
N GLY A 145 -4.57 -11.53 10.50
CA GLY A 145 -4.32 -10.37 11.34
C GLY A 145 -2.84 -10.14 11.64
N LYS A 146 -2.10 -11.21 11.89
CA LYS A 146 -0.64 -11.16 12.08
C LYS A 146 0.06 -10.59 10.85
N TRP A 147 -0.28 -11.07 9.65
CA TRP A 147 0.35 -10.63 8.41
C TRP A 147 0.00 -9.19 8.05
N CYS A 148 -1.25 -8.76 8.26
CA CYS A 148 -1.62 -7.35 8.13
C CYS A 148 -0.86 -6.45 9.11
N ALA A 149 -0.70 -6.86 10.36
CA ALA A 149 0.08 -6.13 11.35
C ALA A 149 1.57 -6.08 10.97
N THR A 150 2.14 -7.19 10.46
CA THR A 150 3.52 -7.23 9.98
C THR A 150 3.72 -6.30 8.78
N THR A 151 2.76 -6.24 7.85
CA THR A 151 2.80 -5.27 6.73
C THR A 151 2.86 -3.84 7.25
N SER A 152 2.01 -3.50 8.23
CA SER A 152 2.03 -2.17 8.86
C SER A 152 3.36 -1.87 9.56
N LEU A 153 3.94 -2.87 10.24
CA LEU A 153 5.24 -2.72 10.90
C LEU A 153 6.33 -2.42 9.88
N VAL A 154 6.41 -3.19 8.80
CA VAL A 154 7.40 -3.00 7.74
C VAL A 154 7.23 -1.62 7.08
N ALA A 155 6.00 -1.20 6.79
CA ALA A 155 5.72 0.12 6.25
C ALA A 155 6.23 1.23 7.18
N ASN A 156 5.93 1.14 8.50
CA ASN A 156 6.37 2.16 9.46
C ASN A 156 7.90 2.22 9.63
N CYS A 157 8.65 1.16 9.35
CA CYS A 157 10.12 1.20 9.28
C CYS A 157 10.65 2.11 8.16
N GLY A 158 9.85 2.44 7.16
CA GLY A 158 10.20 3.38 6.10
C GLY A 158 10.53 4.78 6.62
N ALA A 159 9.84 5.27 7.65
CA ALA A 159 10.05 6.60 8.21
C ALA A 159 11.50 6.85 8.72
N PRO A 160 12.01 6.08 9.70
CA PRO A 160 13.37 6.29 10.20
C PRO A 160 14.44 6.02 9.12
N VAL A 161 14.22 5.02 8.26
CA VAL A 161 15.15 4.73 7.16
C VAL A 161 15.23 5.92 6.21
N THR A 162 14.10 6.50 5.82
CA THR A 162 14.07 7.69 4.96
C THR A 162 14.78 8.87 5.58
N MET A 163 14.55 9.15 6.86
CA MET A 163 15.19 10.28 7.53
C MET A 163 16.71 10.13 7.61
N ILE A 164 17.19 8.92 7.89
CA ILE A 164 18.63 8.62 7.90
C ILE A 164 19.22 8.80 6.49
N LEU A 165 18.58 8.22 5.47
CA LEU A 165 19.05 8.35 4.09
C LEU A 165 19.02 9.79 3.59
N ALA A 166 17.93 10.52 3.86
CA ALA A 166 17.78 11.91 3.47
C ALA A 166 18.85 12.80 4.11
N SER A 167 19.12 12.62 5.41
CA SER A 167 20.16 13.38 6.11
C SER A 167 21.59 13.10 5.60
N ALA A 168 21.84 11.89 5.11
CA ALA A 168 23.15 11.51 4.56
C ALA A 168 23.34 11.88 3.09
N ILE A 169 22.29 11.76 2.27
CA ILE A 169 22.36 11.88 0.80
C ILE A 169 22.07 13.31 0.34
N ILE A 170 21.00 13.94 0.86
CA ILE A 170 20.54 15.26 0.38
C ILE A 170 21.63 16.33 0.48
N PRO A 171 22.39 16.46 1.58
CA PRO A 171 23.44 17.49 1.68
C PRO A 171 24.60 17.32 0.68
N LYS A 172 24.84 16.07 0.22
CA LYS A 172 25.96 15.75 -0.66
C LYS A 172 25.58 15.72 -2.13
N PHE A 173 24.41 15.17 -2.44
CA PHE A 173 24.00 14.85 -3.81
C PHE A 173 22.70 15.58 -4.24
N GLY A 174 22.07 16.30 -3.32
CA GLY A 174 20.80 16.96 -3.55
C GLY A 174 19.59 16.03 -3.48
N TRP A 175 18.40 16.62 -3.36
CA TRP A 175 17.13 15.90 -3.19
C TRP A 175 16.72 15.10 -4.44
N ARG A 176 17.15 15.51 -5.63
CA ARG A 176 16.81 14.83 -6.90
C ARG A 176 17.28 13.38 -6.94
N VAL A 177 18.45 13.11 -6.37
CA VAL A 177 19.02 11.75 -6.33
C VAL A 177 18.15 10.80 -5.52
N MET A 178 17.52 11.30 -4.46
CA MET A 178 16.58 10.49 -3.66
C MET A 178 15.35 10.08 -4.47
N PHE A 179 14.75 11.00 -5.23
CA PHE A 179 13.62 10.68 -6.11
C PHE A 179 14.00 9.69 -7.22
N MET A 180 15.20 9.85 -7.83
CA MET A 180 15.72 8.87 -8.79
C MET A 180 15.87 7.49 -8.15
N GLY A 181 16.45 7.41 -6.95
CA GLY A 181 16.62 6.16 -6.22
C GLY A 181 15.29 5.45 -5.93
N VAL A 182 14.31 6.19 -5.41
CA VAL A 182 12.96 5.64 -5.15
C VAL A 182 12.31 5.15 -6.44
N GLY A 183 12.39 5.94 -7.52
CA GLY A 183 11.84 5.55 -8.81
C GLY A 183 12.49 4.30 -9.41
N VAL A 184 13.81 4.15 -9.28
CA VAL A 184 14.53 2.94 -9.73
C VAL A 184 14.11 1.71 -8.92
N ILE A 185 14.02 1.83 -7.58
CA ILE A 185 13.58 0.73 -6.72
C ILE A 185 12.13 0.35 -7.05
N ALA A 186 11.26 1.34 -7.30
CA ALA A 186 9.89 1.10 -7.73
C ALA A 186 9.82 0.34 -9.07
N ALA A 187 10.67 0.68 -10.03
CA ALA A 187 10.76 -0.03 -11.31
C ALA A 187 11.22 -1.49 -11.13
N ILE A 188 12.18 -1.74 -10.24
CA ILE A 188 12.63 -3.10 -9.90
C ILE A 188 11.47 -3.89 -9.26
N LEU A 189 10.78 -3.32 -8.29
CA LEU A 189 9.63 -3.96 -7.66
C LEU A 189 8.49 -4.21 -8.66
N TRP A 190 8.23 -3.27 -9.55
CA TRP A 190 7.25 -3.43 -10.62
C TRP A 190 7.58 -4.63 -11.52
N TYR A 191 8.85 -4.77 -11.89
CA TYR A 191 9.30 -5.92 -12.69
C TYR A 191 9.14 -7.24 -11.93
N LEU A 192 9.47 -7.29 -10.65
CA LEU A 192 9.33 -8.50 -9.81
C LEU A 192 7.84 -8.88 -9.63
N ARG A 193 6.96 -7.89 -9.46
CA ARG A 193 5.52 -8.10 -9.27
C ARG A 193 4.78 -8.66 -10.50
N ARG A 194 5.35 -8.60 -11.69
CA ARG A 194 4.68 -9.05 -12.93
C ARG A 194 4.24 -10.51 -12.91
N ASN A 195 4.89 -11.35 -12.11
CA ASN A 195 4.62 -12.77 -12.02
C ASN A 195 3.62 -13.13 -10.89
N ILE A 196 3.18 -12.16 -10.11
CA ILE A 196 2.17 -12.40 -9.05
C ILE A 196 0.88 -12.89 -9.73
N PRO A 197 0.28 -13.99 -9.22
CA PRO A 197 -1.02 -14.48 -9.73
C PRO A 197 -2.15 -13.51 -9.37
N GLU A 198 -3.29 -13.65 -10.05
CA GLU A 198 -4.51 -12.94 -9.68
C GLU A 198 -5.08 -13.51 -8.37
N SER A 199 -5.89 -12.71 -7.67
CA SER A 199 -6.55 -13.17 -6.46
C SER A 199 -7.49 -14.34 -6.71
N PRO A 200 -7.35 -15.47 -5.99
CA PRO A 200 -8.29 -16.58 -6.12
C PRO A 200 -9.73 -16.18 -5.77
N ARG A 201 -9.92 -15.28 -4.80
CA ARG A 201 -11.24 -14.80 -4.39
C ARG A 201 -11.90 -13.95 -5.48
N TRP A 202 -11.10 -13.10 -6.13
CA TRP A 202 -11.57 -12.30 -7.26
C TRP A 202 -11.93 -13.19 -8.46
N LEU A 203 -11.11 -14.18 -8.77
CA LEU A 203 -11.37 -15.14 -9.84
C LEU A 203 -12.70 -15.90 -9.63
N MET A 204 -12.94 -16.41 -8.41
CA MET A 204 -14.20 -17.07 -8.07
C MET A 204 -15.40 -16.12 -8.20
N ALA A 205 -15.27 -14.86 -7.77
CA ALA A 205 -16.33 -13.87 -7.90
C ALA A 205 -16.69 -13.56 -9.38
N HIS A 206 -15.77 -13.84 -10.31
CA HIS A 206 -15.95 -13.63 -11.75
C HIS A 206 -16.17 -14.94 -12.54
N GLY A 207 -16.47 -16.05 -11.86
CA GLY A 207 -16.77 -17.34 -12.50
C GLY A 207 -15.55 -18.04 -13.15
N ARG A 208 -14.33 -17.68 -12.77
CA ARG A 208 -13.06 -18.26 -13.27
C ARG A 208 -12.52 -19.29 -12.29
N ASP A 209 -13.36 -20.27 -11.91
CA ASP A 209 -13.08 -21.22 -10.84
C ASP A 209 -11.89 -22.14 -11.14
N ASP A 210 -11.65 -22.50 -12.40
CA ASP A 210 -10.53 -23.36 -12.79
C ASP A 210 -9.18 -22.68 -12.54
N GLU A 211 -9.08 -21.39 -12.84
CA GLU A 211 -7.87 -20.62 -12.56
C GLU A 211 -7.67 -20.40 -11.06
N ALA A 212 -8.75 -20.15 -10.33
CA ALA A 212 -8.72 -20.05 -8.87
C ALA A 212 -8.21 -21.35 -8.26
N ARG A 213 -8.69 -22.51 -8.74
CA ARG A 213 -8.27 -23.83 -8.29
C ARG A 213 -6.77 -24.06 -8.48
N ALA A 214 -6.24 -23.71 -9.65
CA ALA A 214 -4.82 -23.88 -9.96
C ALA A 214 -3.91 -23.04 -9.02
N ILE A 215 -4.39 -21.86 -8.57
CA ILE A 215 -3.66 -21.01 -7.62
C ILE A 215 -3.77 -21.58 -6.21
N ILE A 216 -4.97 -22.05 -5.81
CA ILE A 216 -5.21 -22.67 -4.51
C ILE A 216 -4.32 -23.91 -4.33
N GLU A 217 -4.18 -24.75 -5.34
CA GLU A 217 -3.30 -25.92 -5.31
C GLU A 217 -1.84 -25.53 -5.06
N LYS A 218 -1.38 -24.42 -5.62
CA LYS A 218 -0.03 -23.88 -5.32
C LYS A 218 0.10 -23.34 -3.91
N LEU A 219 -0.99 -22.83 -3.32
CA LEU A 219 -1.00 -22.37 -1.93
C LEU A 219 -1.05 -23.53 -0.94
N GLU A 220 -1.64 -24.67 -1.29
CA GLU A 220 -1.77 -25.86 -0.46
C GLU A 220 -0.50 -26.74 -0.39
N VAL A 221 0.58 -26.38 -1.07
CA VAL A 221 1.84 -27.18 -1.12
C VAL A 221 2.36 -27.53 0.27
N ASN A 222 2.18 -26.67 1.27
CA ASN A 222 2.58 -26.92 2.68
C ASN A 222 1.49 -27.63 3.50
N GLY A 223 0.46 -28.15 2.84
CA GLY A 223 -0.66 -28.86 3.47
C GLY A 223 -1.77 -27.93 3.96
N VAL A 224 -2.82 -28.55 4.46
CA VAL A 224 -4.03 -27.92 4.96
C VAL A 224 -4.06 -28.02 6.49
N ASN A 225 -4.60 -27.04 7.17
CA ASN A 225 -4.83 -27.09 8.61
C ASN A 225 -6.16 -27.78 8.86
N ASP A 226 -6.11 -29.05 9.28
CA ASP A 226 -7.33 -29.83 9.59
C ASP A 226 -8.04 -29.34 10.85
N ASP A 227 -7.33 -28.65 11.76
CA ASP A 227 -7.88 -28.09 12.99
C ASP A 227 -8.78 -26.85 12.79
N VAL A 228 -8.76 -26.27 11.61
CA VAL A 228 -9.73 -25.22 11.24
C VAL A 228 -11.03 -25.90 10.88
N SER A 229 -11.76 -26.42 11.89
CA SER A 229 -13.16 -26.76 11.72
C SER A 229 -13.85 -25.55 11.10
N GLU A 230 -14.77 -25.82 10.17
CA GLU A 230 -15.64 -24.73 9.64
C GLU A 230 -16.05 -23.89 10.82
N ALA A 231 -15.47 -22.70 10.94
CA ALA A 231 -15.83 -21.78 12.00
C ALA A 231 -17.31 -21.48 11.73
N LYS A 232 -18.18 -22.30 12.34
CA LYS A 232 -19.59 -21.96 12.42
C LYS A 232 -19.58 -20.50 12.81
N PRO A 233 -20.22 -19.62 12.02
CA PRO A 233 -20.22 -18.21 12.36
C PRO A 233 -20.69 -18.18 13.83
N LYS A 234 -19.75 -17.88 14.76
CA LYS A 234 -20.14 -17.59 16.13
C LYS A 234 -21.26 -16.60 15.95
N LYS A 235 -22.49 -16.94 16.37
CA LYS A 235 -23.56 -15.97 16.45
C LYS A 235 -22.97 -14.82 17.26
N ARG A 236 -22.39 -13.85 16.58
CA ARG A 236 -22.07 -12.56 17.20
C ARG A 236 -23.41 -12.10 17.71
N GLU A 237 -23.55 -11.98 19.02
CA GLU A 237 -24.63 -11.16 19.56
C GLU A 237 -24.53 -9.86 18.79
N VAL A 238 -25.49 -9.65 17.91
CA VAL A 238 -25.57 -8.43 17.11
C VAL A 238 -25.94 -7.36 18.12
N VAL A 239 -24.94 -6.78 18.75
CA VAL A 239 -25.13 -5.52 19.45
C VAL A 239 -25.62 -4.58 18.36
N HIS A 240 -26.90 -4.21 18.42
CA HIS A 240 -27.57 -3.31 17.48
C HIS A 240 -27.03 -1.89 17.65
N HIS A 241 -25.71 -1.71 17.44
CA HIS A 241 -25.16 -0.39 17.16
C HIS A 241 -25.38 -0.14 15.68
N SER A 242 -26.00 0.99 15.36
CA SER A 242 -26.16 1.41 13.98
C SER A 242 -24.79 1.36 13.31
N MET A 243 -24.65 0.58 12.25
CA MET A 243 -23.41 0.45 11.48
C MET A 243 -22.84 1.84 11.10
N TRP A 244 -23.71 2.80 10.85
CA TRP A 244 -23.36 4.18 10.54
C TRP A 244 -22.69 4.91 11.71
N ILE A 245 -23.14 4.68 12.95
CA ILE A 245 -22.53 5.28 14.14
C ILE A 245 -21.12 4.70 14.34
N SER A 246 -20.97 3.37 14.23
CA SER A 246 -19.67 2.73 14.37
C SER A 246 -18.69 3.20 13.29
N LEU A 247 -19.15 3.32 12.03
CA LEU A 247 -18.37 3.84 10.93
C LEU A 247 -17.97 5.29 11.16
N PHE A 248 -18.90 6.14 11.61
CA PHE A 248 -18.63 7.55 11.90
C PHE A 248 -17.59 7.70 13.02
N VAL A 249 -17.75 7.00 14.14
CA VAL A 249 -16.80 7.03 15.26
C VAL A 249 -15.40 6.56 14.82
N ALA A 250 -15.33 5.45 14.08
CA ALA A 250 -14.06 4.93 13.57
C ALA A 250 -13.39 5.93 12.62
N THR A 251 -14.15 6.57 11.73
CA THR A 251 -13.66 7.57 10.78
C THR A 251 -13.13 8.81 11.50
N VAL A 252 -13.87 9.32 12.50
CA VAL A 252 -13.45 10.50 13.28
C VAL A 252 -12.17 10.18 14.08
N ALA A 253 -12.12 9.03 14.77
CA ALA A 253 -10.95 8.64 15.55
C ALA A 253 -9.70 8.45 14.66
N ALA A 254 -9.85 7.76 13.54
CA ALA A 254 -8.76 7.57 12.57
C ALA A 254 -8.29 8.91 11.99
N SER A 255 -9.22 9.79 11.59
CA SER A 255 -8.90 11.10 11.05
C SER A 255 -8.13 11.98 12.06
N ALA A 256 -8.57 12.01 13.32
CA ALA A 256 -7.89 12.76 14.37
C ALA A 256 -6.45 12.28 14.56
N THR A 257 -6.24 10.96 14.63
CA THR A 257 -4.91 10.37 14.79
C THR A 257 -4.00 10.69 13.61
N ILE A 258 -4.52 10.54 12.39
CA ILE A 258 -3.77 10.81 11.15
C ILE A 258 -3.41 12.28 11.04
N ILE A 259 -4.35 13.21 11.31
CA ILE A 259 -4.09 14.65 11.27
C ILE A 259 -2.97 15.02 12.25
N CYS A 260 -3.04 14.56 13.50
CA CYS A 260 -1.99 14.81 14.48
C CYS A 260 -0.62 14.28 14.01
N GLN A 261 -0.57 13.03 13.58
CA GLN A 261 0.67 12.39 13.14
C GLN A 261 1.30 13.15 11.96
N TYR A 262 0.54 13.42 10.91
CA TYR A 262 1.09 14.07 9.72
C TYR A 262 1.38 15.56 9.92
N THR A 263 0.66 16.26 10.78
CA THR A 263 1.01 17.63 11.15
C THR A 263 2.41 17.68 11.78
N PHE A 264 2.68 16.81 12.74
CA PHE A 264 4.00 16.74 13.35
C PHE A 264 5.08 16.29 12.36
N THR A 265 4.87 15.23 11.62
CA THR A 265 5.92 14.67 10.76
C THR A 265 6.21 15.52 9.52
N SER A 266 5.22 16.25 8.99
CA SER A 266 5.40 17.04 7.77
C SER A 266 5.86 18.47 8.04
N TRP A 267 5.41 19.09 9.14
CA TRP A 267 5.64 20.51 9.37
C TRP A 267 6.72 20.80 10.41
N VAL A 268 6.91 19.96 11.42
CA VAL A 268 7.98 20.18 12.41
C VAL A 268 9.36 20.31 11.77
N PRO A 269 9.77 19.47 10.80
CA PRO A 269 11.08 19.64 10.14
C PRO A 269 11.22 20.95 9.37
N THR A 270 10.13 21.61 9.00
CA THR A 270 10.15 22.88 8.27
C THR A 270 10.34 24.09 9.21
N PHE A 271 9.93 23.97 10.48
CA PHE A 271 9.98 25.05 11.46
C PHE A 271 11.14 24.95 12.46
N VAL A 272 11.83 23.82 12.49
CA VAL A 272 13.04 23.59 13.29
C VAL A 272 14.28 23.67 12.40
#